data_dfbf273f8d0799fc01946adf2c4c9598
#
_entry.id   dfbf273f8d0799fc01946adf2c4c9598
#
_cell.length_a   1.000
_cell.length_b   1.000
_cell.length_c   1.000
_cell.angle_alpha   90.00
_cell.angle_beta   90.00
_cell.angle_gamma   90.00
#
_symmetry.space_group_name_H-M   'P 1'
#
loop_
_entity.id
_entity.type
_entity.pdbx_description
1 polymer ?
#
loop_
_entity_poly.entity_id
_entity_poly.type
_entity_poly.pdbx_seq_one_letter_code
_entity_poly.pdbx_strand_id
1 'polypeptide(L)'
;MSKIMTILEERVAPAVNKIGGQRHLRAVRNGIISMLPLTIVGSFFVIFLNVPIPGYDELIAPIKASLDIPFRYTVGIMSIYVSFGIAHQLAKSYNLDELTSGFLAVAGFLISSVVPTQVSKGVEGVIAAGRWMPIAKLSASSLFGAILAAIISVEIYRFFKEKDIVIKMPDGVPPAVSNSFAALFPAIAIILLFWVIRHLLGFDISEALSTLLAPLKGILAGNSLLGGLLTVFLILFFWVLGIHGPA
;
A
#
# COMPACT_ATOMS: atom_id res chain seq x y z
N MET A 1 24.02 17.99 30.65
CA MET A 1 22.93 17.67 29.69
C MET A 1 21.62 18.22 30.27
N SER A 2 20.74 18.76 29.45
CA SER A 2 19.47 19.28 29.97
C SER A 2 18.58 18.10 30.42
N LYS A 3 17.75 18.29 31.47
CA LYS A 3 16.76 17.28 31.93
C LYS A 3 15.92 16.69 30.78
N ILE A 4 15.67 17.50 29.77
CA ILE A 4 14.92 17.10 28.56
C ILE A 4 15.71 16.05 27.78
N MET A 5 17.02 16.21 27.60
CA MET A 5 17.87 15.27 26.86
C MET A 5 17.90 13.91 27.55
N THR A 6 18.05 13.89 28.87
CA THR A 6 18.02 12.65 29.66
C THR A 6 16.67 11.93 29.55
N ILE A 7 15.55 12.65 29.61
CA ILE A 7 14.22 12.04 29.43
C ILE A 7 14.06 11.46 28.00
N LEU A 8 14.55 12.17 26.98
CA LEU A 8 14.52 11.71 25.60
C LEU A 8 15.34 10.44 25.42
N GLU A 9 16.54 10.37 25.94
CA GLU A 9 17.45 9.23 25.80
C GLU A 9 17.01 8.02 26.65
N GLU A 10 16.58 8.23 27.90
CA GLU A 10 16.29 7.15 28.83
C GLU A 10 14.87 6.58 28.72
N ARG A 11 13.88 7.38 28.30
CA ARG A 11 12.47 6.98 28.25
C ARG A 11 11.87 6.96 26.86
N VAL A 12 12.11 8.02 26.09
CA VAL A 12 11.46 8.15 24.77
C VAL A 12 12.18 7.26 23.73
N ALA A 13 13.49 7.31 23.64
CA ALA A 13 14.24 6.55 22.66
C ALA A 13 14.04 5.01 22.79
N PRO A 14 14.05 4.40 23.99
CA PRO A 14 13.77 2.97 24.15
C PRO A 14 12.33 2.61 23.75
N ALA A 15 11.34 3.45 24.10
CA ALA A 15 9.95 3.24 23.73
C ALA A 15 9.76 3.31 22.20
N VAL A 16 10.34 4.34 21.57
CA VAL A 16 10.34 4.50 20.11
C VAL A 16 11.01 3.34 19.40
N ASN A 17 12.17 2.91 19.89
CA ASN A 17 12.91 1.76 19.35
C ASN A 17 12.11 0.44 19.49
N LYS A 18 11.41 0.26 20.60
CA LYS A 18 10.55 -0.91 20.82
C LYS A 18 9.38 -0.93 19.86
N ILE A 19 8.70 0.21 19.67
CA ILE A 19 7.58 0.35 18.74
C ILE A 19 8.08 0.21 17.28
N GLY A 20 9.09 0.98 16.88
CA GLY A 20 9.65 0.94 15.53
C GLY A 20 10.34 -0.39 15.19
N GLY A 21 10.76 -1.16 16.21
CA GLY A 21 11.28 -2.51 16.09
C GLY A 21 10.22 -3.60 15.92
N GLN A 22 8.93 -3.27 16.12
CA GLN A 22 7.84 -4.21 15.97
C GLN A 22 7.76 -4.71 14.53
N ARG A 23 7.59 -6.03 14.37
CA ARG A 23 7.72 -6.73 13.08
C ARG A 23 6.82 -6.17 11.98
N HIS A 24 5.55 -5.95 12.27
CA HIS A 24 4.59 -5.42 11.31
C HIS A 24 4.91 -3.98 10.90
N LEU A 25 5.24 -3.12 11.89
CA LEU A 25 5.63 -1.74 11.60
C LEU A 25 6.91 -1.66 10.77
N ARG A 26 7.88 -2.54 11.05
CA ARG A 26 9.10 -2.64 10.26
C ARG A 26 8.81 -3.10 8.83
N ALA A 27 7.90 -4.06 8.66
CA ALA A 27 7.49 -4.53 7.33
C ALA A 27 6.76 -3.43 6.55
N VAL A 28 5.86 -2.70 7.19
CA VAL A 28 5.17 -1.53 6.59
C VAL A 28 6.18 -0.48 6.15
N ARG A 29 7.07 -0.05 7.07
CA ARG A 29 8.12 0.92 6.75
C ARG A 29 8.99 0.47 5.57
N ASN A 30 9.53 -0.74 5.63
CA ASN A 30 10.45 -1.22 4.61
C ASN A 30 9.74 -1.47 3.27
N GLY A 31 8.49 -1.91 3.30
CA GLY A 31 7.65 -2.07 2.12
C GLY A 31 7.37 -0.75 1.42
N ILE A 32 7.06 0.32 2.17
CA ILE A 32 6.88 1.67 1.62
C ILE A 32 8.21 2.22 1.08
N ILE A 33 9.32 2.06 1.81
CA ILE A 33 10.65 2.50 1.38
C ILE A 33 11.07 1.82 0.08
N SER A 34 10.75 0.55 -0.12
CA SER A 34 11.08 -0.16 -1.37
C SER A 34 10.46 0.44 -2.63
N MET A 35 9.39 1.23 -2.47
CA MET A 35 8.71 1.92 -3.55
C MET A 35 9.29 3.32 -3.86
N LEU A 36 10.18 3.86 -3.02
CA LEU A 36 10.73 5.22 -3.20
C LEU A 36 11.28 5.51 -4.61
N PRO A 37 12.01 4.59 -5.28
CA PRO A 37 12.49 4.88 -6.64
C PRO A 37 11.34 5.18 -7.63
N LEU A 38 10.22 4.44 -7.52
CA LEU A 38 9.06 4.65 -8.39
C LEU A 38 8.36 5.98 -8.09
N THR A 39 8.23 6.34 -6.80
CA THR A 39 7.63 7.63 -6.41
C THR A 39 8.49 8.81 -6.84
N ILE A 40 9.82 8.73 -6.68
CA ILE A 40 10.74 9.79 -7.12
C ILE A 40 10.62 10.00 -8.63
N VAL A 41 10.75 8.94 -9.42
CA VAL A 41 10.66 9.03 -10.89
C VAL A 41 9.28 9.54 -11.32
N GLY A 42 8.19 9.00 -10.75
CA GLY A 42 6.83 9.46 -11.04
C GLY A 42 6.61 10.93 -10.71
N SER A 43 7.19 11.42 -9.60
CA SER A 43 7.07 12.81 -9.18
C SER A 43 7.78 13.79 -10.14
N PHE A 44 8.85 13.38 -10.78
CA PHE A 44 9.47 14.23 -11.84
C PHE A 44 8.47 14.52 -12.96
N PHE A 45 7.69 13.54 -13.39
CA PHE A 45 6.68 13.76 -14.43
C PHE A 45 5.56 14.70 -13.96
N VAL A 46 5.18 14.67 -12.68
CA VAL A 46 4.23 15.65 -12.12
C VAL A 46 4.80 17.06 -12.14
N ILE A 47 6.09 17.22 -11.82
CA ILE A 47 6.76 18.53 -11.89
C ILE A 47 6.72 19.05 -13.33
N PHE A 48 7.08 18.24 -14.32
CA PHE A 48 7.00 18.63 -15.73
C PHE A 48 5.59 18.96 -16.20
N LEU A 49 4.57 18.30 -15.67
CA LEU A 49 3.17 18.57 -16.02
C LEU A 49 2.63 19.86 -15.41
N ASN A 50 3.25 20.39 -14.34
CA ASN A 50 2.74 21.50 -13.55
C ASN A 50 3.76 22.65 -13.39
N VAL A 51 4.58 22.90 -14.39
CA VAL A 51 5.54 24.01 -14.33
C VAL A 51 4.79 25.35 -14.41
N PRO A 52 4.90 26.24 -13.39
CA PRO A 52 4.11 27.47 -13.32
C PRO A 52 4.74 28.60 -14.17
N ILE A 53 4.86 28.38 -15.48
CA ILE A 53 5.36 29.36 -16.43
C ILE A 53 4.21 29.72 -17.39
N PRO A 54 3.90 31.01 -17.59
CA PRO A 54 2.89 31.43 -18.57
C PRO A 54 3.18 30.87 -19.97
N GLY A 55 2.17 30.30 -20.62
CA GLY A 55 2.28 29.66 -21.94
C GLY A 55 2.88 28.25 -21.96
N TYR A 56 3.35 27.73 -20.83
CA TYR A 56 3.92 26.38 -20.76
C TYR A 56 2.88 25.27 -21.01
N ASP A 57 1.68 25.45 -20.47
CA ASP A 57 0.58 24.48 -20.66
C ASP A 57 0.21 24.32 -22.14
N GLU A 58 0.20 25.40 -22.90
CA GLU A 58 -0.03 25.39 -24.35
C GLU A 58 1.09 24.70 -25.10
N LEU A 59 2.34 24.93 -24.69
CA LEU A 59 3.52 24.30 -25.28
C LEU A 59 3.50 22.78 -25.12
N ILE A 60 3.15 22.28 -23.94
CA ILE A 60 3.14 20.82 -23.65
C ILE A 60 1.81 20.14 -24.01
N ALA A 61 0.76 20.89 -24.36
CA ALA A 61 -0.57 20.34 -24.64
C ALA A 61 -0.56 19.11 -25.58
N PRO A 62 0.21 19.07 -26.68
CA PRO A 62 0.27 17.92 -27.58
C PRO A 62 0.81 16.63 -26.95
N ILE A 63 1.67 16.75 -25.93
CA ILE A 63 2.33 15.61 -25.29
C ILE A 63 1.89 15.40 -23.83
N LYS A 64 1.05 16.26 -23.28
CA LYS A 64 0.60 16.24 -21.88
C LYS A 64 0.03 14.89 -21.47
N ALA A 65 -0.81 14.30 -22.31
CA ALA A 65 -1.39 12.98 -22.06
C ALA A 65 -0.33 11.86 -21.98
N SER A 66 0.71 11.94 -22.80
CA SER A 66 1.82 10.98 -22.79
C SER A 66 2.74 11.17 -21.59
N LEU A 67 2.97 12.41 -21.16
CA LEU A 67 3.75 12.73 -19.95
C LEU A 67 3.05 12.30 -18.65
N ASP A 68 1.72 12.19 -18.64
CA ASP A 68 0.94 11.75 -17.49
C ASP A 68 1.02 10.22 -17.27
N ILE A 69 1.33 9.45 -18.32
CA ILE A 69 1.38 7.98 -18.26
C ILE A 69 2.37 7.46 -17.19
N PRO A 70 3.63 7.90 -17.13
CA PRO A 70 4.57 7.40 -16.12
C PRO A 70 4.12 7.70 -14.69
N PHE A 71 3.51 8.85 -14.42
CA PHE A 71 2.95 9.16 -13.11
C PHE A 71 1.79 8.21 -12.77
N ARG A 72 0.87 7.97 -13.71
CA ARG A 72 -0.26 7.06 -13.47
C ARG A 72 0.17 5.64 -13.12
N TYR A 73 1.23 5.14 -13.77
CA TYR A 73 1.75 3.78 -13.55
C TYR A 73 2.82 3.68 -12.46
N THR A 74 3.15 4.76 -11.77
CA THR A 74 4.02 4.78 -10.60
C THR A 74 3.25 5.19 -9.35
N VAL A 75 3.07 6.48 -9.12
CA VAL A 75 2.36 7.01 -7.95
C VAL A 75 0.85 6.74 -8.04
N GLY A 76 0.27 6.78 -9.26
CA GLY A 76 -1.16 6.58 -9.46
C GLY A 76 -1.70 5.20 -9.05
N ILE A 77 -0.85 4.17 -9.02
CA ILE A 77 -1.20 2.81 -8.59
C ILE A 77 -0.35 2.33 -7.41
N MET A 78 0.14 3.27 -6.59
CA MET A 78 1.10 2.99 -5.53
C MET A 78 0.64 1.94 -4.53
N SER A 79 -0.65 1.83 -4.26
CA SER A 79 -1.18 0.85 -3.30
C SER A 79 -0.94 -0.60 -3.70
N ILE A 80 -0.84 -0.90 -5.00
CA ILE A 80 -0.45 -2.23 -5.48
C ILE A 80 0.99 -2.54 -5.07
N TYR A 81 1.91 -1.62 -5.35
CA TYR A 81 3.34 -1.80 -5.03
C TYR A 81 3.58 -1.89 -3.54
N VAL A 82 2.88 -1.05 -2.76
CA VAL A 82 2.97 -1.05 -1.30
C VAL A 82 2.43 -2.35 -0.72
N SER A 83 1.30 -2.86 -1.21
CA SER A 83 0.75 -4.15 -0.78
C SER A 83 1.76 -5.29 -1.00
N PHE A 84 2.36 -5.36 -2.20
CA PHE A 84 3.40 -6.33 -2.49
C PHE A 84 4.62 -6.16 -1.59
N GLY A 85 5.16 -4.94 -1.49
CA GLY A 85 6.37 -4.65 -0.75
C GLY A 85 6.25 -4.96 0.74
N ILE A 86 5.11 -4.63 1.37
CA ILE A 86 4.85 -4.95 2.78
C ILE A 86 4.77 -6.47 2.99
N ALA A 87 4.02 -7.16 2.13
CA ALA A 87 3.87 -8.61 2.25
C ALA A 87 5.20 -9.34 2.05
N HIS A 88 6.02 -8.91 1.09
CA HIS A 88 7.37 -9.41 0.85
C HIS A 88 8.24 -9.25 2.10
N GLN A 89 8.28 -8.04 2.69
CA GLN A 89 9.08 -7.76 3.89
C GLN A 89 8.59 -8.51 5.13
N LEU A 90 7.28 -8.65 5.29
CA LEU A 90 6.69 -9.36 6.41
C LEU A 90 6.94 -10.88 6.29
N ALA A 91 6.74 -11.43 5.09
CA ALA A 91 7.01 -12.84 4.78
C ALA A 91 8.47 -13.20 5.05
N LYS A 92 9.40 -12.35 4.59
CA LYS A 92 10.84 -12.48 4.89
C LYS A 92 11.12 -12.60 6.38
N SER A 93 10.45 -11.79 7.20
CA SER A 93 10.62 -11.82 8.64
C SER A 93 10.09 -13.09 9.32
N TYR A 94 9.25 -13.86 8.63
CA TYR A 94 8.67 -15.14 9.06
C TYR A 94 9.29 -16.35 8.36
N ASN A 95 10.31 -16.15 7.49
CA ASN A 95 10.90 -17.20 6.64
C ASN A 95 9.84 -17.92 5.78
N LEU A 96 8.85 -17.16 5.27
CA LEU A 96 7.88 -17.62 4.29
C LEU A 96 8.39 -17.33 2.88
N ASP A 97 7.71 -17.89 1.87
CA ASP A 97 7.96 -17.52 0.47
C ASP A 97 7.53 -16.07 0.22
N GLU A 98 8.52 -15.22 -0.05
CA GLU A 98 8.36 -13.76 -0.14
C GLU A 98 7.55 -13.36 -1.39
N LEU A 99 7.85 -14.01 -2.53
CA LEU A 99 7.18 -13.69 -3.80
C LEU A 99 5.72 -14.11 -3.78
N THR A 100 5.45 -15.34 -3.38
CA THR A 100 4.07 -15.84 -3.27
C THR A 100 3.26 -15.00 -2.31
N SER A 101 3.83 -14.63 -1.16
CA SER A 101 3.16 -13.75 -0.20
C SER A 101 2.83 -12.38 -0.80
N GLY A 102 3.73 -11.80 -1.58
CA GLY A 102 3.51 -10.55 -2.30
C GLY A 102 2.34 -10.63 -3.28
N PHE A 103 2.29 -11.67 -4.12
CA PHE A 103 1.19 -11.87 -5.06
C PHE A 103 -0.16 -12.10 -4.37
N LEU A 104 -0.19 -12.89 -3.30
CA LEU A 104 -1.41 -13.14 -2.52
C LEU A 104 -1.94 -11.86 -1.87
N ALA A 105 -1.06 -11.01 -1.36
CA ALA A 105 -1.44 -9.72 -0.80
C ALA A 105 -2.01 -8.77 -1.85
N VAL A 106 -1.41 -8.70 -3.03
CA VAL A 106 -1.94 -7.90 -4.15
C VAL A 106 -3.31 -8.41 -4.58
N ALA A 107 -3.49 -9.73 -4.72
CA ALA A 107 -4.80 -10.32 -5.04
C ALA A 107 -5.85 -9.98 -3.97
N GLY A 108 -5.51 -10.13 -2.68
CA GLY A 108 -6.38 -9.77 -1.56
C GLY A 108 -6.75 -8.29 -1.56
N PHE A 109 -5.78 -7.41 -1.78
CA PHE A 109 -6.02 -5.96 -1.90
C PHE A 109 -6.96 -5.63 -3.06
N LEU A 110 -6.71 -6.16 -4.25
CA LEU A 110 -7.54 -5.90 -5.42
C LEU A 110 -8.98 -6.37 -5.21
N ILE A 111 -9.17 -7.57 -4.65
CA ILE A 111 -10.50 -8.11 -4.35
C ILE A 111 -11.24 -7.28 -3.31
N SER A 112 -10.53 -6.79 -2.29
CA SER A 112 -11.14 -6.04 -1.19
C SER A 112 -11.47 -4.57 -1.52
N SER A 113 -10.70 -3.95 -2.41
CA SER A 113 -10.74 -2.50 -2.62
C SER A 113 -11.13 -2.07 -4.03
N VAL A 114 -10.97 -2.96 -5.02
CA VAL A 114 -11.12 -2.60 -6.44
C VAL A 114 -12.21 -3.43 -7.09
N VAL A 115 -13.39 -2.86 -7.24
CA VAL A 115 -14.49 -3.52 -7.95
C VAL A 115 -14.51 -3.06 -9.40
N PRO A 116 -14.31 -3.96 -10.37
CA PRO A 116 -14.41 -3.60 -11.79
C PRO A 116 -15.82 -3.12 -12.14
N THR A 117 -15.89 -2.00 -12.83
CA THR A 117 -17.16 -1.43 -13.31
C THR A 117 -17.45 -1.93 -14.73
N GLN A 118 -18.66 -2.44 -14.95
CA GLN A 118 -19.13 -2.82 -16.28
C GLN A 118 -19.69 -1.60 -17.02
N VAL A 119 -19.08 -1.23 -18.13
CA VAL A 119 -19.59 -0.22 -19.05
C VAL A 119 -20.32 -0.94 -20.20
N SER A 120 -21.63 -0.94 -20.17
CA SER A 120 -22.46 -1.65 -21.17
C SER A 120 -22.51 -0.95 -22.52
N LYS A 121 -22.47 0.39 -22.55
CA LYS A 121 -22.35 1.19 -23.77
C LYS A 121 -21.13 2.09 -23.66
N GLY A 122 -20.21 1.95 -24.61
CA GLY A 122 -19.07 2.86 -24.73
C GLY A 122 -19.53 4.26 -25.18
N VAL A 123 -18.70 5.26 -24.89
CA VAL A 123 -18.81 6.61 -25.47
C VAL A 123 -17.79 6.67 -26.58
N GLU A 124 -18.25 6.92 -27.81
CA GLU A 124 -17.39 6.92 -29.01
C GLU A 124 -16.20 7.87 -28.83
N GLY A 125 -15.00 7.39 -29.09
CA GLY A 125 -13.76 8.15 -28.93
C GLY A 125 -13.28 8.37 -27.48
N VAL A 126 -14.05 7.94 -26.44
CA VAL A 126 -13.72 8.19 -25.03
C VAL A 126 -13.62 6.90 -24.22
N ILE A 127 -14.64 6.05 -24.24
CA ILE A 127 -14.71 4.81 -23.44
C ILE A 127 -15.26 3.68 -24.29
N ALA A 128 -14.51 2.60 -24.47
CA ALA A 128 -15.01 1.37 -25.08
C ALA A 128 -15.92 0.60 -24.10
N ALA A 129 -16.90 -0.15 -24.62
CA ALA A 129 -17.67 -1.09 -23.81
C ALA A 129 -16.72 -2.15 -23.21
N GLY A 130 -16.92 -2.52 -21.95
CA GLY A 130 -16.07 -3.52 -21.29
C GLY A 130 -16.03 -3.37 -19.78
N ARG A 131 -15.07 -4.06 -19.17
CA ARG A 131 -14.79 -3.95 -17.73
C ARG A 131 -13.63 -3.00 -17.49
N TRP A 132 -13.84 -2.04 -16.61
CA TRP A 132 -12.87 -1.01 -16.29
C TRP A 132 -12.55 -1.03 -14.81
N MET A 133 -11.26 -0.90 -14.47
CA MET A 133 -10.82 -0.76 -13.09
C MET A 133 -10.61 0.73 -12.76
N PRO A 134 -11.19 1.23 -11.66
CA PRO A 134 -11.01 2.61 -11.23
C PRO A 134 -9.59 2.82 -10.69
N ILE A 135 -8.72 3.48 -11.44
CA ILE A 135 -7.33 3.77 -11.03
C ILE A 135 -7.29 4.52 -9.69
N ALA A 136 -8.28 5.38 -9.42
CA ALA A 136 -8.36 6.11 -8.15
C ALA A 136 -8.34 5.18 -6.92
N LYS A 137 -8.90 3.98 -7.04
CA LYS A 137 -8.88 2.97 -5.96
C LYS A 137 -7.53 2.23 -5.83
N LEU A 138 -6.58 2.48 -6.73
CA LEU A 138 -5.23 1.92 -6.70
C LEU A 138 -4.18 2.91 -6.16
N SER A 139 -4.57 4.18 -5.99
CA SER A 139 -3.72 5.28 -5.56
C SER A 139 -3.57 5.35 -4.03
N ALA A 140 -2.94 6.40 -3.54
CA ALA A 140 -2.79 6.68 -2.11
C ALA A 140 -4.11 6.67 -1.30
N SER A 141 -5.26 6.88 -1.95
CA SER A 141 -6.57 6.82 -1.28
C SER A 141 -6.88 5.46 -0.66
N SER A 142 -6.32 4.38 -1.20
CA SER A 142 -6.51 3.00 -0.71
C SER A 142 -5.27 2.43 0.00
N LEU A 143 -4.29 3.28 0.32
CA LEU A 143 -3.02 2.86 0.92
C LEU A 143 -3.23 2.06 2.23
N PHE A 144 -4.10 2.53 3.11
CA PHE A 144 -4.39 1.84 4.36
C PHE A 144 -5.06 0.47 4.14
N GLY A 145 -5.93 0.37 3.14
CA GLY A 145 -6.50 -0.91 2.72
C GLY A 145 -5.45 -1.88 2.21
N ALA A 146 -4.47 -1.38 1.44
CA ALA A 146 -3.35 -2.17 0.94
C ALA A 146 -2.45 -2.68 2.08
N ILE A 147 -2.17 -1.84 3.09
CA ILE A 147 -1.41 -2.22 4.29
C ILE A 147 -2.10 -3.36 5.03
N LEU A 148 -3.41 -3.22 5.32
CA LEU A 148 -4.17 -4.26 6.01
C LEU A 148 -4.26 -5.54 5.19
N ALA A 149 -4.55 -5.45 3.89
CA ALA A 149 -4.61 -6.61 3.02
C ALA A 149 -3.27 -7.37 3.01
N ALA A 150 -2.14 -6.65 2.96
CA ALA A 150 -0.83 -7.25 3.01
C ALA A 150 -0.57 -8.00 4.33
N ILE A 151 -0.84 -7.34 5.46
CA ILE A 151 -0.64 -7.94 6.78
C ILE A 151 -1.52 -9.18 6.96
N ILE A 152 -2.82 -9.06 6.69
CA ILE A 152 -3.79 -10.15 6.83
C ILE A 152 -3.40 -11.34 5.94
N SER A 153 -3.02 -11.09 4.68
CA SER A 153 -2.62 -12.14 3.75
C SER A 153 -1.41 -12.93 4.26
N VAL A 154 -0.38 -12.23 4.75
CA VAL A 154 0.83 -12.89 5.27
C VAL A 154 0.55 -13.65 6.56
N GLU A 155 -0.28 -13.11 7.47
CA GLU A 155 -0.63 -13.81 8.72
C GLU A 155 -1.48 -15.07 8.44
N ILE A 156 -2.37 -15.04 7.45
CA ILE A 156 -3.09 -16.25 7.00
C ILE A 156 -2.10 -17.26 6.44
N TYR A 157 -1.19 -16.85 5.54
CA TYR A 157 -0.21 -17.75 4.96
C TYR A 157 0.68 -18.37 6.04
N ARG A 158 1.14 -17.56 6.99
CA ARG A 158 1.89 -18.00 8.15
C ARG A 158 1.12 -19.05 8.97
N PHE A 159 -0.15 -18.78 9.30
CA PHE A 159 -1.01 -19.70 10.06
C PHE A 159 -1.09 -21.08 9.40
N PHE A 160 -1.36 -21.12 8.09
CA PHE A 160 -1.44 -22.39 7.36
C PHE A 160 -0.12 -23.15 7.37
N LYS A 161 1.01 -22.43 7.20
CA LYS A 161 2.34 -23.03 7.22
C LYS A 161 2.73 -23.54 8.61
N GLU A 162 2.46 -22.78 9.67
CA GLU A 162 2.73 -23.20 11.06
C GLU A 162 1.85 -24.39 11.50
N LYS A 163 0.65 -24.49 10.95
CA LYS A 163 -0.26 -25.62 11.22
C LYS A 163 -0.06 -26.81 10.29
N ASP A 164 0.93 -26.73 9.40
CA ASP A 164 1.23 -27.77 8.39
C ASP A 164 0.03 -28.12 7.48
N ILE A 165 -0.89 -27.16 7.28
CA ILE A 165 -2.05 -27.27 6.38
C ILE A 165 -1.59 -26.84 4.98
N VAL A 166 -0.74 -27.66 4.37
CA VAL A 166 -0.11 -27.38 3.08
C VAL A 166 -0.08 -28.65 2.22
N ILE A 167 -0.05 -28.49 0.90
CA ILE A 167 0.20 -29.61 0.00
C ILE A 167 1.69 -29.91 0.02
N LYS A 168 2.06 -31.08 0.49
CA LYS A 168 3.45 -31.56 0.50
C LYS A 168 3.77 -32.23 -0.82
N MET A 169 4.88 -31.83 -1.41
CA MET A 169 5.40 -32.48 -2.62
C MET A 169 6.40 -33.56 -2.25
N PRO A 170 6.54 -34.63 -3.09
CA PRO A 170 7.58 -35.63 -2.92
C PRO A 170 9.00 -35.03 -2.98
N ASP A 171 9.95 -35.76 -2.42
CA ASP A 171 11.36 -35.43 -2.54
C ASP A 171 11.81 -35.36 -4.00
N GLY A 172 12.66 -34.39 -4.32
CA GLY A 172 13.16 -34.15 -5.68
C GLY A 172 12.40 -33.11 -6.49
N VAL A 173 11.24 -32.61 -6.00
CA VAL A 173 10.55 -31.48 -6.65
C VAL A 173 11.29 -30.17 -6.35
N PRO A 174 11.55 -29.31 -7.38
CA PRO A 174 12.20 -28.03 -7.17
C PRO A 174 11.49 -27.17 -6.09
N PRO A 175 12.22 -26.47 -5.24
CA PRO A 175 11.65 -25.68 -4.12
C PRO A 175 10.61 -24.66 -4.57
N ALA A 176 10.79 -24.01 -5.72
CA ALA A 176 9.83 -23.05 -6.26
C ALA A 176 8.46 -23.68 -6.55
N VAL A 177 8.45 -24.90 -7.10
CA VAL A 177 7.21 -25.65 -7.38
C VAL A 177 6.57 -26.09 -6.07
N SER A 178 7.36 -26.66 -5.15
CA SER A 178 6.88 -27.12 -3.83
C SER A 178 6.25 -25.95 -3.03
N ASN A 179 6.88 -24.79 -3.02
CA ASN A 179 6.34 -23.60 -2.36
C ASN A 179 5.02 -23.11 -2.99
N SER A 180 4.90 -23.17 -4.32
CA SER A 180 3.67 -22.79 -5.02
C SER A 180 2.48 -23.68 -4.64
N PHE A 181 2.70 -24.99 -4.56
CA PHE A 181 1.65 -25.93 -4.12
C PHE A 181 1.35 -25.79 -2.62
N ALA A 182 2.35 -25.56 -1.79
CA ALA A 182 2.16 -25.30 -0.36
C ALA A 182 1.31 -24.04 -0.10
N ALA A 183 1.36 -23.07 -1.00
CA ALA A 183 0.59 -21.83 -0.90
C ALA A 183 -0.88 -21.96 -1.36
N LEU A 184 -1.31 -23.07 -1.93
CA LEU A 184 -2.64 -23.19 -2.53
C LEU A 184 -3.77 -23.03 -1.50
N PHE A 185 -3.71 -23.73 -0.37
CA PHE A 185 -4.72 -23.56 0.70
C PHE A 185 -4.72 -22.15 1.30
N PRO A 186 -3.57 -21.55 1.65
CA PRO A 186 -3.52 -20.14 2.03
C PRO A 186 -4.13 -19.21 0.99
N ALA A 187 -3.83 -19.41 -0.29
CA ALA A 187 -4.36 -18.60 -1.39
C ALA A 187 -5.89 -18.65 -1.45
N ILE A 188 -6.46 -19.86 -1.38
CA ILE A 188 -7.93 -20.04 -1.34
C ILE A 188 -8.51 -19.29 -0.15
N ALA A 189 -7.93 -19.44 1.03
CA ALA A 189 -8.41 -18.78 2.25
C ALA A 189 -8.37 -17.26 2.16
N ILE A 190 -7.27 -16.69 1.63
CA ILE A 190 -7.08 -15.25 1.46
C ILE A 190 -8.11 -14.71 0.46
N ILE A 191 -8.23 -15.34 -0.71
CA ILE A 191 -9.15 -14.92 -1.76
C ILE A 191 -10.59 -14.97 -1.26
N LEU A 192 -11.00 -16.07 -0.64
CA LEU A 192 -12.36 -16.23 -0.10
C LEU A 192 -12.63 -15.22 1.02
N LEU A 193 -11.69 -14.98 1.93
CA LEU A 193 -11.87 -14.01 3.01
C LEU A 193 -12.17 -12.62 2.46
N PHE A 194 -11.31 -12.10 1.57
CA PHE A 194 -11.49 -10.76 1.01
C PHE A 194 -12.72 -10.67 0.10
N TRP A 195 -13.03 -11.74 -0.64
CA TRP A 195 -14.24 -11.82 -1.44
C TRP A 195 -15.51 -11.79 -0.57
N VAL A 196 -15.56 -12.55 0.51
CA VAL A 196 -16.68 -12.54 1.46
C VAL A 196 -16.86 -11.15 2.07
N ILE A 197 -15.77 -10.54 2.59
CA ILE A 197 -15.82 -9.21 3.19
C ILE A 197 -16.34 -8.17 2.21
N ARG A 198 -15.83 -8.19 0.97
CA ARG A 198 -16.17 -7.16 -0.02
C ARG A 198 -17.52 -7.39 -0.69
N HIS A 199 -17.82 -8.62 -1.10
CA HIS A 199 -18.95 -8.92 -1.97
C HIS A 199 -20.17 -9.50 -1.26
N LEU A 200 -20.00 -10.25 -0.17
CA LEU A 200 -21.13 -10.75 0.62
C LEU A 200 -21.52 -9.76 1.71
N LEU A 201 -20.54 -9.23 2.45
CA LEU A 201 -20.80 -8.26 3.52
C LEU A 201 -20.89 -6.82 3.02
N GLY A 202 -20.52 -6.54 1.76
CA GLY A 202 -20.52 -5.19 1.17
C GLY A 202 -19.51 -4.22 1.81
N PHE A 203 -18.54 -4.72 2.60
CA PHE A 203 -17.64 -3.90 3.38
C PHE A 203 -16.39 -3.51 2.57
N ASP A 204 -16.22 -2.19 2.33
CA ASP A 204 -15.00 -1.64 1.71
C ASP A 204 -13.99 -1.26 2.79
N ILE A 205 -12.95 -2.08 2.94
CA ILE A 205 -11.90 -1.87 3.96
C ILE A 205 -11.23 -0.51 3.77
N SER A 206 -10.92 -0.12 2.53
CA SER A 206 -10.25 1.16 2.24
C SER A 206 -11.14 2.36 2.56
N GLU A 207 -12.43 2.27 2.24
CA GLU A 207 -13.41 3.32 2.51
C GLU A 207 -13.69 3.46 4.01
N ALA A 208 -13.86 2.34 4.71
CA ALA A 208 -14.05 2.32 6.16
C ALA A 208 -12.88 2.97 6.90
N LEU A 209 -11.65 2.64 6.53
CA LEU A 209 -10.46 3.27 7.11
C LEU A 209 -10.33 4.75 6.74
N SER A 210 -10.65 5.11 5.50
CA SER A 210 -10.66 6.52 5.06
C SER A 210 -11.68 7.34 5.85
N THR A 211 -12.86 6.77 6.13
CA THR A 211 -13.91 7.40 6.94
C THR A 211 -13.49 7.51 8.42
N LEU A 212 -12.88 6.47 8.96
CA LEU A 212 -12.35 6.50 10.34
C LEU A 212 -11.28 7.59 10.51
N LEU A 213 -10.45 7.82 9.50
CA LEU A 213 -9.41 8.84 9.49
C LEU A 213 -9.89 10.22 9.01
N ALA A 214 -11.15 10.36 8.57
CA ALA A 214 -11.69 11.63 8.08
C ALA A 214 -11.60 12.79 9.07
N PRO A 215 -11.87 12.61 10.39
CA PRO A 215 -11.69 13.69 11.36
C PRO A 215 -10.25 14.22 11.42
N LEU A 216 -9.27 13.30 11.36
CA LEU A 216 -7.85 13.65 11.33
C LEU A 216 -7.48 14.42 10.07
N LYS A 217 -7.98 13.98 8.90
CA LYS A 217 -7.80 14.71 7.63
C LYS A 217 -8.36 16.14 7.72
N GLY A 218 -9.53 16.33 8.32
CA GLY A 218 -10.14 17.66 8.51
C GLY A 218 -9.29 18.59 9.36
N ILE A 219 -8.67 18.09 10.42
CA ILE A 219 -7.75 18.85 11.28
C ILE A 219 -6.45 19.20 10.54
N LEU A 220 -5.87 18.23 9.82
CA LEU A 220 -4.59 18.39 9.12
C LEU A 220 -4.72 19.28 7.86
N ALA A 221 -5.82 19.16 7.12
CA ALA A 221 -6.07 19.94 5.90
C ALA A 221 -6.65 21.33 6.18
N GLY A 222 -7.01 21.64 7.44
CA GLY A 222 -7.53 22.96 7.82
C GLY A 222 -6.47 24.04 7.67
N ASN A 223 -6.88 25.22 7.16
CA ASN A 223 -6.01 26.42 7.05
C ASN A 223 -5.73 27.07 8.42
N SER A 224 -5.57 26.28 9.47
CA SER A 224 -5.29 26.75 10.81
C SER A 224 -3.83 26.54 11.18
N LEU A 225 -3.25 27.48 11.93
CA LEU A 225 -1.89 27.34 12.46
C LEU A 225 -1.72 26.04 13.25
N LEU A 226 -2.73 25.65 14.02
CA LEU A 226 -2.73 24.42 14.81
C LEU A 226 -2.72 23.17 13.91
N GLY A 227 -3.48 23.16 12.81
CA GLY A 227 -3.46 22.07 11.82
C GLY A 227 -2.08 21.93 11.16
N GLY A 228 -1.46 23.04 10.77
CA GLY A 228 -0.11 23.06 10.22
C GLY A 228 0.94 22.54 11.19
N LEU A 229 0.92 23.00 12.45
CA LEU A 229 1.83 22.52 13.51
C LEU A 229 1.63 21.03 13.79
N LEU A 230 0.39 20.55 13.87
CA LEU A 230 0.08 19.14 14.09
C LEU A 230 0.57 18.29 12.92
N THR A 231 0.41 18.76 11.69
CA THR A 231 0.92 18.08 10.49
C THR A 231 2.44 17.91 10.56
N VAL A 232 3.17 18.99 10.82
CA VAL A 232 4.64 18.95 10.95
C VAL A 232 5.04 18.03 12.10
N PHE A 233 4.37 18.13 13.25
CA PHE A 233 4.64 17.25 14.39
C PHE A 233 4.45 15.78 14.03
N LEU A 234 3.35 15.41 13.39
CA LEU A 234 3.07 14.03 13.00
C LEU A 234 4.09 13.52 11.96
N ILE A 235 4.45 14.35 10.98
CA ILE A 235 5.49 14.01 10.01
C ILE A 235 6.80 13.68 10.75
N LEU A 236 7.27 14.57 11.61
CA LEU A 236 8.50 14.37 12.36
C LEU A 236 8.40 13.18 13.33
N PHE A 237 7.26 12.98 13.97
CA PHE A 237 7.01 11.85 14.85
C PHE A 237 7.08 10.50 14.11
N PHE A 238 6.45 10.39 12.93
CA PHE A 238 6.54 9.20 12.11
C PHE A 238 7.96 8.97 11.58
N TRP A 239 8.68 10.04 11.25
CA TRP A 239 10.10 9.92 10.88
C TRP A 239 10.95 9.36 12.02
N VAL A 240 10.74 9.80 13.24
CA VAL A 240 11.43 9.26 14.43
C VAL A 240 11.10 7.78 14.62
N LEU A 241 9.87 7.36 14.35
CA LEU A 241 9.47 5.95 14.35
C LEU A 241 10.00 5.17 13.14
N GLY A 242 10.68 5.85 12.21
CA GLY A 242 11.23 5.26 10.98
C GLY A 242 10.15 4.99 9.92
N ILE A 243 8.97 5.57 10.04
CA ILE A 243 7.91 5.56 9.03
C ILE A 243 8.05 6.85 8.23
N HIS A 244 8.02 6.77 6.90
CA HIS A 244 8.13 7.96 6.06
C HIS A 244 6.90 8.86 6.27
N GLY A 245 7.11 10.07 6.80
CA GLY A 245 6.05 10.95 7.24
C GLY A 245 5.08 11.49 6.17
N PRO A 246 5.46 11.65 4.89
CA PRO A 246 4.57 12.10 3.82
C PRO A 246 3.69 11.02 3.19
N ALA A 247 3.67 9.80 3.72
CA ALA A 247 2.86 8.71 3.19
C ALA A 247 1.37 8.83 3.57
#